data_a545d481e84498c9f88d2195cbc9bd0a
#
_entry.id   a545d481e84498c9f88d2195cbc9bd0a
#
_cell.length_a   1.000
_cell.length_b   1.000
_cell.length_c   1.000
_cell.angle_alpha   90.00
_cell.angle_beta   90.00
_cell.angle_gamma   90.00
#
_symmetry.space_group_name_H-M   'P 1'
#
loop_
_entity.id
_entity.type
_entity.pdbx_description
1 polymer ?
#
loop_
_entity_poly.entity_id
_entity_poly.type
_entity_poly.pdbx_seq_one_letter_code
_entity_poly.pdbx_strand_id
1 'polypeptide(L)'
;MITLRTLLFVPGNQERRIDKARSIPADALILDLEDSVPLTEKNSARVMVSSSIDGLTLSGREIFVRINALSTDHAVADIKAIVIPGLNGICLPKSESADDILKADALITGAEREAKLTVGSIRLLALVETPRGIINAYEIAGASPRVLGIAFGPEDYALEMGIKRTREGAEIYYPRVVIAVACHAAGILAIDGVYTDIRDEEGLSRETGLARQMGFHGKLLIHPNQVSPVSQIFSPTEEEVTHARGVVEAFETAVAKGQASTSFEGRMIDAPVAERARRLLVLAESIAKRGRTR
;
A
#
# COMPACT_ATOMS: atom_id res chain seq x y z
N MET A 1 -12.94 4.96 -3.84
CA MET A 1 -11.54 5.08 -3.34
C MET A 1 -11.04 3.69 -3.01
N ILE A 2 -9.86 3.30 -3.49
CA ILE A 2 -9.23 2.02 -3.12
C ILE A 2 -8.68 2.16 -1.70
N THR A 3 -9.06 1.23 -0.82
CA THR A 3 -8.59 1.22 0.58
C THR A 3 -7.64 0.06 0.77
N LEU A 4 -6.36 0.33 1.06
CA LEU A 4 -5.29 -0.64 1.25
C LEU A 4 -4.62 -0.42 2.62
N ARG A 5 -5.28 -0.84 3.71
CA ARG A 5 -4.74 -0.74 5.08
C ARG A 5 -3.68 -1.81 5.34
N THR A 6 -3.88 -3.00 4.76
CA THR A 6 -3.06 -4.20 5.00
C THR A 6 -2.70 -4.86 3.68
N LEU A 7 -1.39 -4.94 3.38
CA LEU A 7 -0.86 -5.60 2.20
C LEU A 7 0.07 -6.73 2.67
N LEU A 8 -0.41 -7.97 2.60
CA LEU A 8 0.29 -9.14 3.14
C LEU A 8 1.16 -9.80 2.08
N PHE A 9 2.46 -9.89 2.32
CA PHE A 9 3.37 -10.69 1.51
C PHE A 9 3.11 -12.19 1.68
N VAL A 10 3.13 -12.89 0.56
CA VAL A 10 2.98 -14.35 0.49
C VAL A 10 4.05 -14.92 -0.44
N PRO A 11 4.99 -15.76 0.04
CA PRO A 11 6.01 -16.36 -0.80
C PRO A 11 5.41 -17.13 -1.99
N GLY A 12 5.85 -16.78 -3.22
CA GLY A 12 5.29 -17.30 -4.45
C GLY A 12 5.67 -18.75 -4.78
N ASN A 13 6.65 -19.31 -4.05
CA ASN A 13 7.09 -20.72 -4.19
C ASN A 13 6.45 -21.66 -3.15
N GLN A 14 5.47 -21.19 -2.35
CA GLN A 14 4.88 -21.97 -1.25
C GLN A 14 3.37 -22.11 -1.40
N GLU A 15 2.93 -23.13 -2.13
CA GLU A 15 1.52 -23.40 -2.43
C GLU A 15 0.64 -23.38 -1.17
N ARG A 16 1.05 -24.06 -0.09
CA ARG A 16 0.31 -24.08 1.19
C ARG A 16 0.10 -22.68 1.79
N ARG A 17 1.05 -21.77 1.62
CA ARG A 17 0.91 -20.37 2.10
C ARG A 17 -0.02 -19.57 1.19
N ILE A 18 0.05 -19.78 -0.11
CA ILE A 18 -0.86 -19.16 -1.08
C ILE A 18 -2.31 -19.60 -0.80
N ASP A 19 -2.55 -20.88 -0.59
CA ASP A 19 -3.87 -21.41 -0.25
C ASP A 19 -4.37 -20.86 1.09
N LYS A 20 -3.54 -20.86 2.12
CA LYS A 20 -3.90 -20.28 3.41
C LYS A 20 -4.25 -18.79 3.30
N ALA A 21 -3.58 -18.05 2.42
CA ALA A 21 -3.85 -16.64 2.21
C ALA A 21 -5.27 -16.35 1.73
N ARG A 22 -5.96 -17.32 1.11
CA ARG A 22 -7.38 -17.21 0.70
C ARG A 22 -8.32 -16.86 1.87
N SER A 23 -8.02 -17.31 3.08
CA SER A 23 -8.84 -17.08 4.28
C SER A 23 -8.40 -15.89 5.13
N ILE A 24 -7.25 -15.27 4.83
CA ILE A 24 -6.72 -14.16 5.63
C ILE A 24 -7.42 -12.85 5.23
N PRO A 25 -7.99 -12.06 6.16
CA PRO A 25 -8.78 -10.88 5.84
C PRO A 25 -7.93 -9.62 5.54
N ALA A 26 -6.79 -9.77 4.86
CA ALA A 26 -5.98 -8.65 4.39
C ALA A 26 -6.68 -7.89 3.27
N ASP A 27 -6.45 -6.58 3.14
CA ASP A 27 -7.02 -5.78 2.06
C ASP A 27 -6.39 -6.10 0.70
N ALA A 28 -5.10 -6.44 0.70
CA ALA A 28 -4.40 -6.95 -0.47
C ALA A 28 -3.46 -8.08 -0.11
N LEU A 29 -3.18 -8.95 -1.09
CA LEU A 29 -2.09 -9.91 -1.04
C LEU A 29 -1.01 -9.46 -2.03
N ILE A 30 0.26 -9.61 -1.63
CA ILE A 30 1.42 -9.43 -2.52
C ILE A 30 2.09 -10.79 -2.66
N LEU A 31 1.84 -11.47 -3.78
CA LEU A 31 2.54 -12.71 -4.10
C LEU A 31 3.97 -12.36 -4.49
N ASP A 32 4.93 -12.97 -3.82
CA ASP A 32 6.33 -12.57 -3.95
C ASP A 32 7.12 -13.49 -4.88
N LEU A 33 7.75 -12.92 -5.91
CA LEU A 33 8.68 -13.60 -6.81
C LEU A 33 10.14 -13.17 -6.57
N GLU A 34 10.39 -12.25 -5.63
CA GLU A 34 11.71 -11.69 -5.38
C GLU A 34 12.40 -12.39 -4.19
N ASP A 35 12.65 -11.68 -3.10
CA ASP A 35 13.55 -12.10 -2.00
C ASP A 35 13.12 -13.40 -1.31
N SER A 36 11.82 -13.65 -1.19
CA SER A 36 11.34 -14.88 -0.55
C SER A 36 11.49 -16.16 -1.42
N VAL A 37 11.92 -16.01 -2.67
CA VAL A 37 12.05 -17.09 -3.64
C VAL A 37 13.52 -17.29 -4.05
N PRO A 38 14.13 -18.45 -3.79
CA PRO A 38 15.48 -18.76 -4.26
C PRO A 38 15.61 -18.68 -5.78
N LEU A 39 16.82 -18.35 -6.27
CA LEU A 39 17.09 -18.24 -7.71
C LEU A 39 16.70 -19.50 -8.49
N THR A 40 16.95 -20.68 -7.92
CA THR A 40 16.63 -21.97 -8.52
C THR A 40 15.12 -22.24 -8.66
N GLU A 41 14.30 -21.53 -7.90
CA GLU A 41 12.85 -21.72 -7.86
C GLU A 41 12.07 -20.61 -8.59
N LYS A 42 12.74 -19.58 -9.13
CA LYS A 42 12.07 -18.43 -9.80
C LYS A 42 11.08 -18.88 -10.89
N ASN A 43 11.45 -19.86 -11.71
CA ASN A 43 10.61 -20.35 -12.79
C ASN A 43 9.36 -21.09 -12.27
N SER A 44 9.51 -21.97 -11.29
CA SER A 44 8.38 -22.70 -10.70
C SER A 44 7.46 -21.79 -9.90
N ALA A 45 8.03 -20.84 -9.15
CA ALA A 45 7.26 -19.83 -8.42
C ALA A 45 6.41 -18.97 -9.37
N ARG A 46 6.96 -18.56 -10.51
CA ARG A 46 6.24 -17.79 -11.54
C ARG A 46 5.00 -18.54 -12.04
N VAL A 47 5.13 -19.82 -12.33
CA VAL A 47 4.02 -20.69 -12.75
C VAL A 47 2.99 -20.82 -11.62
N MET A 48 3.44 -21.07 -10.39
CA MET A 48 2.57 -21.20 -9.22
C MET A 48 1.79 -19.91 -8.93
N VAL A 49 2.45 -18.75 -8.95
CA VAL A 49 1.81 -17.45 -8.76
C VAL A 49 0.77 -17.19 -9.85
N SER A 50 1.14 -17.35 -11.12
CA SER A 50 0.24 -17.14 -12.24
C SER A 50 -1.03 -18.00 -12.13
N SER A 51 -0.90 -19.29 -11.84
CA SER A 51 -2.04 -20.20 -11.69
C SER A 51 -2.92 -19.93 -10.46
N SER A 52 -2.41 -19.19 -9.48
CA SER A 52 -3.12 -18.93 -8.22
C SER A 52 -3.96 -17.64 -8.26
N ILE A 53 -3.68 -16.71 -9.16
CA ILE A 53 -4.31 -15.38 -9.20
C ILE A 53 -5.84 -15.49 -9.31
N ASP A 54 -6.36 -16.29 -10.24
CA ASP A 54 -7.80 -16.42 -10.45
C ASP A 54 -8.53 -16.87 -9.19
N GLY A 55 -8.04 -17.91 -8.53
CA GLY A 55 -8.64 -18.42 -7.30
C GLY A 55 -8.56 -17.46 -6.10
N LEU A 56 -7.63 -16.49 -6.11
CA LEU A 56 -7.48 -15.49 -5.05
C LEU A 56 -8.42 -14.29 -5.25
N THR A 57 -8.77 -13.93 -6.48
CA THR A 57 -9.67 -12.82 -6.80
C THR A 57 -11.09 -13.03 -6.30
N LEU A 58 -11.55 -14.27 -6.22
CA LEU A 58 -12.88 -14.65 -5.72
C LEU A 58 -13.15 -14.16 -4.29
N SER A 59 -12.13 -13.78 -3.54
CA SER A 59 -12.24 -13.29 -2.18
C SER A 59 -12.49 -11.77 -2.06
N GLY A 60 -12.63 -11.04 -3.20
CA GLY A 60 -12.91 -9.60 -3.22
C GLY A 60 -11.78 -8.71 -2.69
N ARG A 61 -10.53 -9.20 -2.73
CA ARG A 61 -9.34 -8.45 -2.31
C ARG A 61 -8.46 -8.10 -3.51
N GLU A 62 -7.58 -7.13 -3.33
CA GLU A 62 -6.63 -6.75 -4.37
C GLU A 62 -5.46 -7.76 -4.40
N ILE A 63 -5.07 -8.19 -5.58
CA ILE A 63 -3.95 -9.10 -5.81
C ILE A 63 -2.82 -8.35 -6.51
N PHE A 64 -1.69 -8.26 -5.84
CA PHE A 64 -0.45 -7.73 -6.37
C PHE A 64 0.58 -8.86 -6.47
N VAL A 65 1.56 -8.67 -7.36
CA VAL A 65 2.75 -9.53 -7.43
C VAL A 65 3.99 -8.66 -7.31
N ARG A 66 4.86 -8.98 -6.35
CA ARG A 66 6.20 -8.38 -6.33
C ARG A 66 7.07 -9.16 -7.32
N ILE A 67 7.48 -8.49 -8.37
CA ILE A 67 8.37 -9.03 -9.39
C ILE A 67 9.83 -8.88 -8.97
N ASN A 68 10.74 -9.54 -9.67
CA ASN A 68 12.17 -9.27 -9.52
C ASN A 68 12.52 -7.87 -10.03
N ALA A 69 13.59 -7.27 -9.52
CA ALA A 69 14.03 -5.93 -9.92
C ALA A 69 14.29 -5.84 -11.43
N LEU A 70 14.00 -4.66 -12.04
CA LEU A 70 14.18 -4.43 -13.48
C LEU A 70 15.62 -4.59 -13.96
N SER A 71 16.58 -4.54 -13.05
CA SER A 71 18.00 -4.79 -13.32
C SER A 71 18.33 -6.28 -13.52
N THR A 72 17.39 -7.17 -13.29
CA THR A 72 17.57 -8.62 -13.43
C THR A 72 16.93 -9.17 -14.69
N ASP A 73 17.45 -10.29 -15.19
CA ASP A 73 16.88 -11.00 -16.35
C ASP A 73 15.49 -11.61 -16.07
N HIS A 74 15.06 -11.63 -14.80
CA HIS A 74 13.78 -12.22 -14.39
C HIS A 74 12.59 -11.31 -14.60
N ALA A 75 12.76 -9.99 -14.49
CA ALA A 75 11.64 -9.03 -14.46
C ALA A 75 10.70 -9.12 -15.66
N VAL A 76 11.25 -9.21 -16.88
CA VAL A 76 10.45 -9.31 -18.12
C VAL A 76 9.65 -10.61 -18.14
N ALA A 77 10.26 -11.73 -17.74
CA ALA A 77 9.59 -13.02 -17.68
C ALA A 77 8.50 -13.05 -16.60
N ASP A 78 8.73 -12.38 -15.47
CA ASP A 78 7.72 -12.22 -14.40
C ASP A 78 6.50 -11.48 -14.93
N ILE A 79 6.69 -10.28 -15.52
CA ILE A 79 5.60 -9.46 -16.07
C ILE A 79 4.78 -10.24 -17.09
N LYS A 80 5.43 -10.92 -18.03
CA LYS A 80 4.73 -11.72 -19.06
C LYS A 80 3.89 -12.86 -18.47
N ALA A 81 4.35 -13.47 -17.40
CA ALA A 81 3.65 -14.59 -16.80
C ALA A 81 2.45 -14.18 -15.93
N ILE A 82 2.54 -13.00 -15.25
CA ILE A 82 1.55 -12.59 -14.26
C ILE A 82 0.52 -11.58 -14.76
N VAL A 83 0.78 -10.89 -15.90
CA VAL A 83 -0.20 -9.95 -16.48
C VAL A 83 -1.31 -10.73 -17.17
N ILE A 84 -2.25 -11.18 -16.36
CA ILE A 84 -3.41 -12.01 -16.73
C ILE A 84 -4.67 -11.44 -16.07
N PRO A 85 -5.88 -11.84 -16.51
CA PRO A 85 -7.12 -11.47 -15.83
C PRO A 85 -7.06 -11.78 -14.33
N GLY A 86 -7.54 -10.85 -13.50
CA GLY A 86 -7.57 -11.00 -12.05
C GLY A 86 -6.38 -10.35 -11.30
N LEU A 87 -5.27 -10.04 -11.98
CA LEU A 87 -4.21 -9.25 -11.37
C LEU A 87 -4.65 -7.77 -11.26
N ASN A 88 -4.48 -7.18 -10.07
CA ASN A 88 -4.78 -5.76 -9.83
C ASN A 88 -3.55 -4.86 -9.99
N GLY A 89 -2.36 -5.38 -9.67
CA GLY A 89 -1.16 -4.58 -9.79
C GLY A 89 0.15 -5.34 -9.58
N ILE A 90 1.23 -4.64 -9.83
CA ILE A 90 2.61 -5.10 -9.66
C ILE A 90 3.27 -4.25 -8.57
N CYS A 91 3.91 -4.91 -7.60
CA CYS A 91 4.83 -4.28 -6.66
C CYS A 91 6.22 -4.29 -7.30
N LEU A 92 6.72 -3.11 -7.64
CA LEU A 92 8.02 -2.94 -8.30
C LEU A 92 9.10 -2.66 -7.26
N PRO A 93 10.01 -3.61 -6.97
CA PRO A 93 11.08 -3.41 -6.02
C PRO A 93 12.15 -2.46 -6.60
N LYS A 94 12.99 -1.92 -5.73
CA LYS A 94 14.14 -1.08 -6.07
C LYS A 94 13.80 0.06 -7.04
N SER A 95 12.64 0.71 -6.77
CA SER A 95 12.20 1.87 -7.52
C SER A 95 13.02 3.09 -7.09
N GLU A 96 13.96 3.54 -7.93
CA GLU A 96 14.91 4.60 -7.60
C GLU A 96 14.71 5.89 -8.41
N SER A 97 13.96 5.83 -9.50
CA SER A 97 13.78 6.96 -10.42
C SER A 97 12.45 6.90 -11.16
N ALA A 98 12.04 8.03 -11.74
CA ALA A 98 10.93 8.09 -12.70
C ALA A 98 11.15 7.16 -13.90
N ASP A 99 12.41 7.01 -14.37
CA ASP A 99 12.75 6.13 -15.49
C ASP A 99 12.45 4.65 -15.21
N ASP A 100 12.62 4.19 -13.96
CA ASP A 100 12.28 2.81 -13.59
C ASP A 100 10.77 2.59 -13.69
N ILE A 101 9.98 3.56 -13.27
CA ILE A 101 8.52 3.52 -13.39
C ILE A 101 8.10 3.53 -14.86
N LEU A 102 8.69 4.37 -15.69
CA LEU A 102 8.37 4.45 -17.13
C LEU A 102 8.76 3.17 -17.88
N LYS A 103 9.89 2.55 -17.54
CA LYS A 103 10.28 1.24 -18.08
C LYS A 103 9.30 0.14 -17.68
N ALA A 104 8.91 0.08 -16.41
CA ALA A 104 7.91 -0.87 -15.95
C ALA A 104 6.56 -0.65 -16.65
N ASP A 105 6.09 0.59 -16.77
CA ASP A 105 4.86 0.94 -17.48
C ASP A 105 4.86 0.45 -18.92
N ALA A 106 5.97 0.68 -19.65
CA ALA A 106 6.12 0.22 -21.03
C ALA A 106 6.03 -1.32 -21.15
N LEU A 107 6.70 -2.05 -20.25
CA LEU A 107 6.67 -3.51 -20.20
C LEU A 107 5.26 -4.04 -19.89
N ILE A 108 4.60 -3.45 -18.89
CA ILE A 108 3.24 -3.83 -18.49
C ILE A 108 2.26 -3.53 -19.62
N THR A 109 2.37 -2.38 -20.28
CA THR A 109 1.53 -2.02 -21.44
C THR A 109 1.67 -3.03 -22.57
N GLY A 110 2.90 -3.48 -22.85
CA GLY A 110 3.14 -4.56 -23.82
C GLY A 110 2.45 -5.85 -23.43
N ALA A 111 2.61 -6.27 -22.19
CA ALA A 111 1.99 -7.50 -21.68
C ALA A 111 0.45 -7.44 -21.62
N GLU A 112 -0.15 -6.29 -21.26
CA GLU A 112 -1.60 -6.09 -21.30
C GLU A 112 -2.15 -6.26 -22.72
N ARG A 113 -1.46 -5.72 -23.74
CA ARG A 113 -1.84 -5.88 -25.14
C ARG A 113 -1.77 -7.34 -25.58
N GLU A 114 -0.68 -8.05 -25.24
CA GLU A 114 -0.51 -9.48 -25.54
C GLU A 114 -1.62 -10.32 -24.87
N ALA A 115 -1.96 -10.01 -23.62
CA ALA A 115 -3.01 -10.67 -22.85
C ALA A 115 -4.44 -10.19 -23.21
N LYS A 116 -4.60 -9.23 -24.13
CA LYS A 116 -5.88 -8.60 -24.50
C LYS A 116 -6.62 -7.95 -23.33
N LEU A 117 -5.86 -7.42 -22.35
CA LEU A 117 -6.39 -6.65 -21.24
C LEU A 117 -6.51 -5.17 -21.63
N THR A 118 -7.32 -4.43 -20.90
CA THR A 118 -7.37 -2.96 -21.03
C THR A 118 -6.04 -2.36 -20.62
N VAL A 119 -5.42 -1.59 -21.52
CA VAL A 119 -4.17 -0.89 -21.20
C VAL A 119 -4.40 0.07 -20.04
N GLY A 120 -3.55 0.02 -19.03
CA GLY A 120 -3.67 0.79 -17.80
C GLY A 120 -4.48 0.10 -16.70
N SER A 121 -4.98 -1.11 -16.91
CA SER A 121 -5.72 -1.87 -15.90
C SER A 121 -4.83 -2.37 -14.76
N ILE A 122 -3.58 -2.73 -15.03
CA ILE A 122 -2.61 -3.18 -14.04
C ILE A 122 -1.92 -1.97 -13.40
N ARG A 123 -2.07 -1.82 -12.09
CA ARG A 123 -1.50 -0.70 -11.32
C ARG A 123 -0.05 -0.99 -10.90
N LEU A 124 0.67 0.06 -10.52
CA LEU A 124 2.01 -0.03 -9.95
C LEU A 124 2.00 0.41 -8.49
N LEU A 125 2.56 -0.42 -7.62
CA LEU A 125 2.98 -0.06 -6.27
C LEU A 125 4.51 0.01 -6.29
N ALA A 126 5.08 1.21 -6.28
CA ALA A 126 6.53 1.39 -6.29
C ALA A 126 7.08 1.08 -4.88
N LEU A 127 7.98 0.11 -4.75
CA LEU A 127 8.67 -0.16 -3.49
C LEU A 127 9.96 0.63 -3.46
N VAL A 128 9.98 1.68 -2.65
CA VAL A 128 11.11 2.58 -2.44
C VAL A 128 11.87 2.13 -1.22
N GLU A 129 13.09 1.67 -1.43
CA GLU A 129 13.88 0.94 -0.43
C GLU A 129 15.38 1.24 -0.50
N THR A 130 15.74 2.34 -1.20
CA THR A 130 17.12 2.83 -1.30
C THR A 130 17.18 4.32 -0.97
N PRO A 131 18.32 4.86 -0.51
CA PRO A 131 18.49 6.29 -0.28
C PRO A 131 18.19 7.12 -1.54
N ARG A 132 18.57 6.63 -2.72
CA ARG A 132 18.28 7.29 -4.00
C ARG A 132 16.78 7.37 -4.26
N GLY A 133 16.06 6.26 -4.05
CA GLY A 133 14.61 6.21 -4.20
C GLY A 133 13.89 7.15 -3.22
N ILE A 134 14.39 7.29 -1.99
CA ILE A 134 13.83 8.24 -1.02
C ILE A 134 13.97 9.69 -1.52
N ILE A 135 15.13 10.06 -2.03
CA ILE A 135 15.35 11.43 -2.55
C ILE A 135 14.45 11.70 -3.76
N ASN A 136 14.24 10.71 -4.63
CA ASN A 136 13.47 10.82 -5.85
C ASN A 136 11.96 10.47 -5.66
N ALA A 137 11.49 10.30 -4.43
CA ALA A 137 10.14 9.78 -4.16
C ALA A 137 9.02 10.59 -4.85
N TYR A 138 9.14 11.91 -4.95
CA TYR A 138 8.14 12.74 -5.63
C TYR A 138 8.12 12.51 -7.14
N GLU A 139 9.28 12.38 -7.79
CA GLU A 139 9.39 12.08 -9.21
C GLU A 139 8.82 10.68 -9.53
N ILE A 140 9.16 9.69 -8.68
CA ILE A 140 8.59 8.34 -8.75
C ILE A 140 7.07 8.38 -8.64
N ALA A 141 6.54 9.14 -7.68
CA ALA A 141 5.10 9.25 -7.42
C ALA A 141 4.31 9.80 -8.62
N GLY A 142 4.89 10.73 -9.36
CA GLY A 142 4.26 11.40 -10.51
C GLY A 142 4.61 10.81 -11.88
N ALA A 143 5.46 9.79 -11.96
CA ALA A 143 6.04 9.33 -13.21
C ALA A 143 5.04 8.68 -14.19
N SER A 144 3.98 8.04 -13.68
CA SER A 144 2.95 7.39 -14.51
C SER A 144 1.60 7.39 -13.81
N PRO A 145 0.49 7.52 -14.54
CA PRO A 145 -0.86 7.36 -13.97
C PRO A 145 -1.15 5.93 -13.45
N ARG A 146 -0.28 4.95 -13.73
CA ARG A 146 -0.35 3.61 -13.14
C ARG A 146 0.05 3.59 -11.69
N VAL A 147 0.87 4.53 -11.23
CA VAL A 147 1.37 4.54 -9.85
C VAL A 147 0.20 4.74 -8.90
N LEU A 148 -0.18 3.64 -8.23
CA LEU A 148 -1.23 3.64 -7.20
C LEU A 148 -0.72 4.19 -5.88
N GLY A 149 0.56 3.97 -5.60
CA GLY A 149 1.20 4.37 -4.35
C GLY A 149 2.67 4.04 -4.30
N ILE A 150 3.32 4.54 -3.26
CA ILE A 150 4.68 4.14 -2.88
C ILE A 150 4.59 3.34 -1.58
N ALA A 151 5.27 2.19 -1.56
CA ALA A 151 5.54 1.42 -0.35
C ALA A 151 6.99 1.63 0.09
N PHE A 152 7.22 1.67 1.40
CA PHE A 152 8.55 1.80 1.98
C PHE A 152 9.17 0.43 2.27
N GLY A 153 10.42 0.21 1.84
CA GLY A 153 11.23 -0.98 2.17
C GLY A 153 12.32 -0.65 3.20
N PRO A 154 12.01 -0.70 4.51
CA PRO A 154 12.94 -0.24 5.55
C PRO A 154 14.17 -1.13 5.73
N GLU A 155 14.10 -2.42 5.39
CA GLU A 155 15.21 -3.35 5.61
C GLU A 155 16.33 -3.14 4.59
N ASP A 156 15.97 -3.06 3.30
CA ASP A 156 16.94 -2.75 2.23
C ASP A 156 17.48 -1.34 2.36
N TYR A 157 16.64 -0.37 2.73
CA TYR A 157 17.08 0.99 3.02
C TYR A 157 18.13 1.01 4.14
N ALA A 158 17.88 0.31 5.25
CA ALA A 158 18.83 0.27 6.36
C ALA A 158 20.14 -0.44 5.98
N LEU A 159 20.05 -1.52 5.17
CA LEU A 159 21.21 -2.23 4.64
C LEU A 159 22.08 -1.29 3.79
N GLU A 160 21.48 -0.57 2.83
CA GLU A 160 22.21 0.33 1.94
C GLU A 160 22.80 1.55 2.68
N MET A 161 22.09 2.06 3.66
CA MET A 161 22.59 3.13 4.56
C MET A 161 23.70 2.66 5.51
N GLY A 162 23.90 1.35 5.65
CA GLY A 162 24.86 0.79 6.62
C GLY A 162 24.44 1.01 8.08
N ILE A 163 23.12 1.11 8.35
CA ILE A 163 22.55 1.36 9.68
C ILE A 163 21.79 0.17 10.19
N LYS A 164 21.64 0.06 11.51
CA LYS A 164 20.86 -0.99 12.15
C LYS A 164 19.46 -0.49 12.47
N ARG A 165 18.45 -1.31 12.18
CA ARG A 165 17.07 -1.06 12.61
C ARG A 165 16.97 -1.13 14.14
N THR A 166 16.27 -0.17 14.71
CA THR A 166 15.98 -0.10 16.15
C THR A 166 14.48 -0.28 16.41
N ARG A 167 14.13 -0.60 17.65
CA ARG A 167 12.73 -0.74 18.07
C ARG A 167 12.00 0.62 18.07
N GLU A 168 12.73 1.69 18.28
CA GLU A 168 12.24 3.08 18.29
C GLU A 168 12.01 3.63 16.89
N GLY A 169 12.75 3.13 15.88
CA GLY A 169 12.59 3.46 14.47
C GLY A 169 13.00 4.92 14.12
N ALA A 170 13.85 5.55 14.93
CA ALA A 170 14.30 6.92 14.68
C ALA A 170 15.06 7.05 13.36
N GLU A 171 15.82 6.02 13.00
CA GLU A 171 16.64 5.95 11.78
C GLU A 171 15.82 5.91 10.50
N ILE A 172 14.55 5.51 10.58
CA ILE A 172 13.62 5.47 9.43
C ILE A 172 12.54 6.56 9.48
N TYR A 173 12.59 7.46 10.45
CA TYR A 173 11.60 8.52 10.57
C TYR A 173 11.61 9.45 9.35
N TYR A 174 12.78 9.95 8.97
CA TYR A 174 12.95 10.86 7.85
C TYR A 174 12.47 10.27 6.50
N PRO A 175 12.92 9.08 6.07
CA PRO A 175 12.44 8.49 4.82
C PRO A 175 10.93 8.26 4.81
N ARG A 176 10.32 7.88 5.93
CA ARG A 176 8.87 7.74 6.04
C ARG A 176 8.13 9.06 5.81
N VAL A 177 8.62 10.17 6.40
CA VAL A 177 8.04 11.50 6.19
C VAL A 177 8.15 11.92 4.73
N VAL A 178 9.31 11.71 4.09
CA VAL A 178 9.52 12.04 2.67
C VAL A 178 8.54 11.30 1.78
N ILE A 179 8.39 9.98 1.97
CA ILE A 179 7.44 9.16 1.19
C ILE A 179 6.00 9.65 1.40
N ALA A 180 5.58 9.86 2.66
CA ALA A 180 4.22 10.32 2.94
C ALA A 180 3.94 11.65 2.25
N VAL A 181 4.82 12.63 2.35
CA VAL A 181 4.69 13.95 1.71
C VAL A 181 4.65 13.83 0.18
N ALA A 182 5.55 13.05 -0.42
CA ALA A 182 5.60 12.82 -1.87
C ALA A 182 4.29 12.20 -2.38
N CYS A 183 3.78 11.17 -1.70
CA CYS A 183 2.53 10.52 -2.07
C CYS A 183 1.33 11.47 -1.98
N HIS A 184 1.23 12.25 -0.90
CA HIS A 184 0.15 13.22 -0.74
C HIS A 184 0.22 14.33 -1.78
N ALA A 185 1.41 14.81 -2.12
CA ALA A 185 1.60 15.82 -3.16
C ALA A 185 1.19 15.29 -4.56
N ALA A 186 1.40 14.01 -4.83
CA ALA A 186 1.01 13.37 -6.09
C ALA A 186 -0.43 12.82 -6.08
N GLY A 187 -1.13 12.83 -4.93
CA GLY A 187 -2.49 12.30 -4.80
C GLY A 187 -2.59 10.76 -4.86
N ILE A 188 -1.55 10.05 -4.45
CA ILE A 188 -1.45 8.59 -4.44
C ILE A 188 -1.33 8.03 -3.01
N LEU A 189 -1.36 6.70 -2.86
CA LEU A 189 -1.28 6.04 -1.56
C LEU A 189 0.15 5.99 -1.03
N ALA A 190 0.33 6.29 0.26
CA ALA A 190 1.55 6.00 1.02
C ALA A 190 1.34 4.71 1.82
N ILE A 191 2.19 3.70 1.61
CA ILE A 191 2.14 2.41 2.29
C ILE A 191 3.42 2.26 3.13
N ASP A 192 3.26 2.10 4.42
CA ASP A 192 4.38 1.96 5.36
C ASP A 192 5.07 0.59 5.24
N GLY A 193 6.30 0.51 5.71
CA GLY A 193 7.14 -0.67 5.63
C GLY A 193 6.75 -1.81 6.57
N VAL A 194 7.44 -2.93 6.44
CA VAL A 194 7.24 -4.11 7.28
C VAL A 194 7.73 -3.90 8.71
N TYR A 195 7.10 -4.58 9.67
CA TYR A 195 7.58 -4.75 11.03
C TYR A 195 8.04 -6.19 11.22
N THR A 196 9.33 -6.39 11.45
CA THR A 196 9.96 -7.73 11.35
C THR A 196 9.81 -8.61 12.58
N ASP A 197 9.63 -8.02 13.77
CA ASP A 197 9.37 -8.82 14.96
C ASP A 197 7.90 -9.23 15.05
N ILE A 198 7.60 -10.44 14.57
CA ILE A 198 6.22 -10.99 14.53
C ILE A 198 5.64 -11.33 15.92
N ARG A 199 6.44 -11.23 17.00
CA ARG A 199 6.01 -11.49 18.37
C ARG A 199 5.77 -10.21 19.16
N ASP A 200 6.26 -9.07 18.69
CA ASP A 200 6.11 -7.76 19.33
C ASP A 200 4.88 -7.02 18.80
N GLU A 201 3.70 -7.41 19.28
CA GLU A 201 2.43 -6.79 18.87
C GLU A 201 2.33 -5.33 19.35
N GLU A 202 2.90 -5.01 20.51
CA GLU A 202 2.92 -3.65 21.04
C GLU A 202 3.78 -2.73 20.17
N GLY A 203 4.98 -3.18 19.78
CA GLY A 203 5.84 -2.45 18.85
C GLY A 203 5.21 -2.24 17.48
N LEU A 204 4.57 -3.30 16.93
CA LEU A 204 3.80 -3.20 15.68
C LEU A 204 2.71 -2.13 15.80
N SER A 205 1.94 -2.15 16.87
CA SER A 205 0.83 -1.21 17.09
C SER A 205 1.33 0.23 17.22
N ARG A 206 2.42 0.44 17.98
CA ARG A 206 3.04 1.75 18.14
C ARG A 206 3.57 2.30 16.80
N GLU A 207 4.31 1.48 16.03
CA GLU A 207 4.87 1.88 14.73
C GLU A 207 3.76 2.16 13.72
N THR A 208 2.70 1.35 13.71
CA THR A 208 1.53 1.55 12.84
C THR A 208 0.76 2.83 13.20
N GLY A 209 0.59 3.12 14.50
CA GLY A 209 -0.02 4.35 14.97
C GLY A 209 0.75 5.59 14.52
N LEU A 210 2.09 5.53 14.59
CA LEU A 210 2.95 6.60 14.10
C LEU A 210 2.82 6.75 12.57
N ALA A 211 2.77 5.65 11.81
CA ALA A 211 2.53 5.69 10.37
C ALA A 211 1.20 6.40 10.02
N ARG A 212 0.11 6.05 10.72
CA ARG A 212 -1.19 6.72 10.55
C ARG A 212 -1.08 8.23 10.81
N GLN A 213 -0.37 8.64 11.86
CA GLN A 213 -0.15 10.05 12.21
C GLN A 213 0.68 10.79 11.14
N MET A 214 1.63 10.11 10.48
CA MET A 214 2.40 10.67 9.36
C MET A 214 1.62 10.77 8.06
N GLY A 215 0.41 10.19 7.97
CA GLY A 215 -0.42 10.22 6.77
C GLY A 215 -0.29 9.00 5.88
N PHE A 216 0.27 7.90 6.35
CA PHE A 216 0.20 6.63 5.61
C PHE A 216 -1.23 6.10 5.56
N HIS A 217 -1.55 5.38 4.49
CA HIS A 217 -2.86 4.79 4.24
C HIS A 217 -2.94 3.31 4.65
N GLY A 218 -1.77 2.66 4.79
CA GLY A 218 -1.66 1.25 5.13
C GLY A 218 -0.22 0.83 5.36
N LYS A 219 -0.02 -0.47 5.53
CA LYS A 219 1.28 -1.07 5.89
C LYS A 219 1.51 -2.39 5.18
N LEU A 220 2.76 -2.65 4.79
CA LEU A 220 3.24 -3.95 4.34
C LEU A 220 3.33 -4.91 5.53
N LEU A 221 2.88 -6.15 5.35
CA LEU A 221 2.82 -7.17 6.39
C LEU A 221 3.52 -8.45 5.93
N ILE A 222 4.17 -9.14 6.87
CA ILE A 222 4.88 -10.40 6.61
C ILE A 222 4.28 -11.60 7.35
N HIS A 223 3.29 -11.36 8.22
CA HIS A 223 2.66 -12.43 8.98
C HIS A 223 1.14 -12.20 9.13
N PRO A 224 0.30 -13.25 9.05
CA PRO A 224 -1.14 -13.14 9.20
C PRO A 224 -1.62 -12.46 10.49
N ASN A 225 -0.93 -12.68 11.61
CA ASN A 225 -1.30 -12.10 12.90
C ASN A 225 -1.20 -10.56 12.92
N GLN A 226 -0.44 -9.97 11.98
CA GLN A 226 -0.32 -8.51 11.85
C GLN A 226 -1.55 -7.86 11.21
N VAL A 227 -2.38 -8.64 10.51
CA VAL A 227 -3.51 -8.10 9.71
C VAL A 227 -4.55 -7.42 10.59
N SER A 228 -5.00 -8.07 11.65
CA SER A 228 -6.05 -7.52 12.52
C SER A 228 -5.63 -6.23 13.22
N PRO A 229 -4.51 -6.17 13.97
CA PRO A 229 -4.10 -4.95 14.68
C PRO A 229 -3.84 -3.79 13.71
N VAL A 230 -3.18 -4.04 12.58
CA VAL A 230 -2.90 -2.99 11.58
C VAL A 230 -4.19 -2.48 10.93
N SER A 231 -5.11 -3.40 10.58
CA SER A 231 -6.42 -3.02 10.01
C SER A 231 -7.22 -2.14 10.98
N GLN A 232 -7.21 -2.46 12.28
CA GLN A 232 -7.90 -1.68 13.30
C GLN A 232 -7.32 -0.26 13.41
N ILE A 233 -5.99 -0.15 13.47
CA ILE A 233 -5.32 1.16 13.62
C ILE A 233 -5.57 2.07 12.41
N PHE A 234 -5.55 1.56 11.18
CA PHE A 234 -5.85 2.35 9.99
C PHE A 234 -7.34 2.58 9.73
N SER A 235 -8.22 1.98 10.52
CA SER A 235 -9.67 2.22 10.42
C SER A 235 -10.10 3.35 11.36
N PRO A 236 -11.01 4.24 10.93
CA PRO A 236 -11.64 5.17 11.85
C PRO A 236 -12.44 4.42 12.93
N THR A 237 -12.35 4.89 14.17
CA THR A 237 -13.19 4.38 15.28
C THR A 237 -14.61 4.91 15.17
N GLU A 238 -15.57 4.28 15.85
CA GLU A 238 -16.95 4.79 15.91
C GLU A 238 -17.03 6.18 16.55
N GLU A 239 -16.17 6.45 17.53
CA GLU A 239 -16.05 7.75 18.16
C GLU A 239 -15.56 8.82 17.17
N GLU A 240 -14.48 8.52 16.41
CA GLU A 240 -13.97 9.40 15.36
C GLU A 240 -15.02 9.68 14.27
N VAL A 241 -15.80 8.68 13.88
CA VAL A 241 -16.89 8.82 12.89
C VAL A 241 -18.02 9.70 13.43
N THR A 242 -18.41 9.50 14.68
CA THR A 242 -19.48 10.27 15.34
C THR A 242 -19.08 11.73 15.49
N HIS A 243 -17.85 11.98 15.96
CA HIS A 243 -17.29 13.32 16.08
C HIS A 243 -17.20 14.01 14.70
N ALA A 244 -16.72 13.29 13.67
CA ALA A 244 -16.62 13.85 12.31
C ALA A 244 -17.98 14.24 11.72
N ARG A 245 -19.06 13.49 12.00
CA ARG A 245 -20.43 13.88 11.60
C ARG A 245 -20.86 15.18 12.27
N GLY A 246 -20.64 15.32 13.57
CA GLY A 246 -20.97 16.54 14.31
C GLY A 246 -20.20 17.76 13.79
N VAL A 247 -18.90 17.58 13.47
CA VAL A 247 -18.07 18.64 12.86
C VAL A 247 -18.63 19.10 11.52
N VAL A 248 -18.99 18.16 10.64
CA VAL A 248 -19.54 18.47 9.30
C VAL A 248 -20.88 19.20 9.43
N GLU A 249 -21.80 18.71 10.26
CA GLU A 249 -23.13 19.29 10.49
C GLU A 249 -23.04 20.71 11.06
N ALA A 250 -22.18 20.91 12.07
CA ALA A 250 -21.97 22.24 12.67
C ALA A 250 -21.42 23.25 11.64
N PHE A 251 -20.46 22.82 10.81
CA PHE A 251 -19.88 23.67 9.77
C PHE A 251 -20.90 24.02 8.67
N GLU A 252 -21.67 23.03 8.17
CA GLU A 252 -22.70 23.26 7.15
C GLU A 252 -23.81 24.21 7.65
N THR A 253 -24.20 24.07 8.92
CA THR A 253 -25.14 24.99 9.57
C THR A 253 -24.60 26.42 9.63
N ALA A 254 -23.30 26.58 9.92
CA ALA A 254 -22.65 27.89 9.95
C ALA A 254 -22.55 28.51 8.55
N VAL A 255 -22.18 27.75 7.55
CA VAL A 255 -22.11 28.18 6.15
C VAL A 255 -23.49 28.64 5.64
N ALA A 256 -24.56 27.90 5.98
CA ALA A 256 -25.93 28.29 5.62
C ALA A 256 -26.34 29.61 6.24
N LYS A 257 -25.70 30.05 7.34
CA LYS A 257 -25.88 31.36 7.99
C LYS A 257 -24.89 32.43 7.52
N GLY A 258 -24.10 32.14 6.47
CA GLY A 258 -23.08 33.05 5.93
C GLY A 258 -21.81 33.19 6.77
N GLN A 259 -21.54 32.24 7.66
CA GLN A 259 -20.35 32.21 8.51
C GLN A 259 -19.26 31.30 7.90
N ALA A 260 -18.00 31.74 7.93
CA ALA A 260 -16.84 30.97 7.42
C ALA A 260 -16.22 30.00 8.46
N SER A 261 -16.63 30.15 9.73
CA SER A 261 -16.14 29.30 10.84
C SER A 261 -17.19 29.21 11.93
N THR A 262 -17.07 28.21 12.77
CA THR A 262 -17.92 27.98 13.95
C THR A 262 -17.13 27.29 15.05
N SER A 263 -17.80 26.81 16.10
CA SER A 263 -17.19 25.94 17.11
C SER A 263 -18.02 24.70 17.35
N PHE A 264 -17.35 23.59 17.62
CA PHE A 264 -17.98 22.32 18.03
C PHE A 264 -17.13 21.72 19.16
N GLU A 265 -17.76 21.31 20.25
CA GLU A 265 -17.11 20.77 21.47
C GLU A 265 -15.94 21.66 21.96
N GLY A 266 -16.10 22.99 21.91
CA GLY A 266 -15.09 23.95 22.36
C GLY A 266 -13.89 24.15 21.43
N ARG A 267 -13.89 23.55 20.23
CA ARG A 267 -12.85 23.71 19.21
C ARG A 267 -13.36 24.49 18.02
N MET A 268 -12.50 25.35 17.47
CA MET A 268 -12.82 26.09 16.24
C MET A 268 -12.88 25.12 15.04
N ILE A 269 -13.88 25.31 14.21
CA ILE A 269 -14.07 24.60 12.94
C ILE A 269 -14.08 25.63 11.81
N ASP A 270 -13.22 25.38 10.83
CA ASP A 270 -13.15 26.09 9.56
C ASP A 270 -13.21 25.09 8.39
N ALA A 271 -13.08 25.57 7.17
CA ALA A 271 -13.14 24.73 5.98
C ALA A 271 -12.12 23.56 5.97
N PRO A 272 -10.82 23.74 6.31
CA PRO A 272 -9.86 22.64 6.43
C PRO A 272 -10.25 21.55 7.45
N VAL A 273 -10.78 21.94 8.61
CA VAL A 273 -11.23 21.01 9.65
C VAL A 273 -12.44 20.20 9.18
N ALA A 274 -13.42 20.87 8.58
CA ALA A 274 -14.61 20.21 8.01
C ALA A 274 -14.25 19.28 6.87
N GLU A 275 -13.32 19.67 6.00
CA GLU A 275 -12.86 18.81 4.90
C GLU A 275 -12.14 17.54 5.40
N ARG A 276 -11.33 17.66 6.44
CA ARG A 276 -10.71 16.49 7.10
C ARG A 276 -11.76 15.54 7.65
N ALA A 277 -12.81 16.07 8.29
CA ALA A 277 -13.92 15.27 8.80
C ALA A 277 -14.66 14.54 7.66
N ARG A 278 -14.94 15.21 6.54
CA ARG A 278 -15.57 14.58 5.36
C ARG A 278 -14.71 13.43 4.80
N ARG A 279 -13.40 13.62 4.67
CA ARG A 279 -12.48 12.55 4.20
C ARG A 279 -12.51 11.35 5.13
N LEU A 280 -12.55 11.54 6.44
CA LEU A 280 -12.66 10.46 7.41
C LEU A 280 -13.98 9.68 7.23
N LEU A 281 -15.11 10.37 7.02
CA LEU A 281 -16.40 9.75 6.76
C LEU A 281 -16.39 8.93 5.46
N VAL A 282 -15.80 9.46 4.38
CA VAL A 282 -15.64 8.74 3.11
C VAL A 282 -14.80 7.47 3.29
N LEU A 283 -13.72 7.54 4.09
CA LEU A 283 -12.91 6.38 4.40
C LEU A 283 -13.72 5.32 5.17
N ALA A 284 -14.46 5.74 6.20
CA ALA A 284 -15.29 4.83 6.99
C ALA A 284 -16.36 4.12 6.13
N GLU A 285 -17.02 4.85 5.24
CA GLU A 285 -17.99 4.27 4.29
C GLU A 285 -17.34 3.27 3.31
N SER A 286 -16.15 3.60 2.80
CA SER A 286 -15.40 2.71 1.90
C SER A 286 -15.05 1.39 2.58
N ILE A 287 -14.61 1.44 3.85
CA ILE A 287 -14.33 0.25 4.66
C ILE A 287 -15.59 -0.57 4.92
N ALA A 288 -16.70 0.08 5.29
CA ALA A 288 -17.98 -0.59 5.56
C ALA A 288 -18.54 -1.30 4.31
N LYS A 289 -18.44 -0.68 3.13
CA LYS A 289 -18.85 -1.31 1.86
C LYS A 289 -18.04 -2.57 1.57
N ARG A 290 -16.71 -2.51 1.79
CA ARG A 290 -15.84 -3.68 1.57
C ARG A 290 -16.12 -4.84 2.53
N GLY A 291 -16.48 -4.54 3.79
CA GLY A 291 -16.88 -5.57 4.76
C GLY A 291 -18.17 -6.31 4.42
N ARG A 292 -19.05 -5.72 3.61
CA ARG A 292 -20.31 -6.35 3.16
C ARG A 292 -20.15 -7.22 1.93
N THR A 293 -19.05 -7.08 1.19
CA THR A 293 -18.78 -7.82 -0.05
C THR A 293 -17.91 -9.07 0.20
N ARG A 294 -17.42 -9.23 1.42
CA ARG A 294 -16.69 -10.41 1.92
C ARG A 294 -17.60 -11.29 2.76
#